data_1d00a9315b2593f01ca0935990741cb8
#
_entry.id   1d00a9315b2593f01ca0935990741cb8
#
_cell.length_a   1.000
_cell.length_b   1.000
_cell.length_c   1.000
_cell.angle_alpha   90.00
_cell.angle_beta   90.00
_cell.angle_gamma   90.00
#
_symmetry.space_group_name_H-M   'P 1'
#
loop_
_entity.id
_entity.type
_entity.pdbx_description
1 polymer ?
#
loop_
_entity_poly.entity_id
_entity_poly.type
_entity_poly.pdbx_seq_one_letter_code
_entity_poly.pdbx_strand_id
1 'polypeptide(L)'
;MKKSIIRTLLVFGLVFAMCLGTSCKPKPNKDNKGETYTITYVLNEGTLQNAPTTYDGSTKVVLPTPSRTGFSFGGWFDNAAFGGSPITEIAKGATGNKTFYAKWAAAVSTERKWELNRCDFDGNGMDYVIKVLPVAEYDPFDAGYTGTKQALKQAHQTDVQKAYNIKIVYSAWDNEAPWGPERVNFIKNSFLDGSFQKKNVYAITITSQWIPTLVKASCLAELYNYGTEEGIFNDYEYEQNSTINEAMAVRKKVYGYEPGAARPDNFLYYNATKIAQIGMEDPAEMWFKGEWTWSNFDAWVKDAQIKLASDEFAIDCGYAEFIIASAPAQGNRLVNASRGQIMFTKSSVTSIIDKMKAYYKGGYWDKAHGVQDVSKNFLAGKTLLHTGSLWFLKESTRFIPEGEEGGIQFKMGMVPYPMDDSTTVSPYTAPYTYEDTQGNTIEVTEPLTTRANETLTTDAGEPIYGVNLTESNFLMPFTGGSCYSLMNYAGDGENGINTSVAFCILHDLVSDMAPDPADAGLTNDDGYRLYLNKKLDYPIDVEVVMSVQNSQYSYYELMEVLSMTVGGGSHYGPNAFWIIASGMMTSEETPATVLKEVEEVYLKALRDLGY
;
A
#
# COMPACT_ATOMS: atom_id res chain seq x y z
N MET A 1 -2.90 -47.23 30.34
CA MET A 1 -3.82 -48.13 29.64
C MET A 1 -3.98 -47.54 28.22
N LYS A 2 -3.29 -48.08 27.23
CA LYS A 2 -3.72 -49.02 26.18
C LYS A 2 -4.99 -48.49 25.47
N LYS A 3 -5.04 -48.20 24.20
CA LYS A 3 -4.64 -48.91 22.95
C LYS A 3 -4.90 -47.90 21.79
N SER A 4 -4.39 -47.87 20.64
CA SER A 4 -3.77 -48.75 19.66
C SER A 4 -4.12 -48.20 18.24
N ILE A 5 -3.14 -47.79 17.49
CA ILE A 5 -2.68 -48.16 16.15
C ILE A 5 -3.77 -48.59 15.13
N ILE A 6 -3.79 -47.96 13.94
CA ILE A 6 -3.79 -48.69 12.66
C ILE A 6 -3.00 -47.85 11.63
N ARG A 7 -1.95 -48.45 11.08
CA ARG A 7 -1.19 -48.04 9.89
C ARG A 7 -1.91 -48.52 8.63
N THR A 8 -1.87 -47.74 7.56
CA THR A 8 -2.00 -48.34 6.24
C THR A 8 -0.94 -47.70 5.32
N LEU A 9 0.08 -48.48 5.02
CA LEU A 9 1.05 -48.24 3.93
C LEU A 9 0.33 -48.47 2.60
N LEU A 10 0.55 -47.61 1.64
CA LEU A 10 0.36 -47.92 0.21
C LEU A 10 1.65 -47.60 -0.54
N VAL A 11 2.20 -48.65 -1.09
CA VAL A 11 3.42 -48.73 -1.90
C VAL A 11 3.14 -48.19 -3.29
N PHE A 12 3.93 -47.18 -3.73
CA PHE A 12 4.00 -46.83 -5.16
C PHE A 12 5.26 -47.42 -5.79
N GLY A 13 5.03 -48.31 -6.75
CA GLY A 13 6.08 -48.90 -7.57
C GLY A 13 6.57 -47.95 -8.65
N LEU A 14 7.87 -47.73 -8.66
CA LEU A 14 8.62 -47.09 -9.75
C LEU A 14 8.63 -48.03 -10.98
N VAL A 15 8.24 -47.48 -12.13
CA VAL A 15 8.64 -48.05 -13.44
C VAL A 15 9.53 -47.04 -14.15
N PHE A 16 10.82 -47.40 -14.18
CA PHE A 16 11.85 -46.70 -14.95
C PHE A 16 11.89 -47.34 -16.36
N ALA A 17 11.61 -46.58 -17.41
CA ALA A 17 11.88 -46.98 -18.77
C ALA A 17 12.91 -46.03 -19.41
N MET A 18 14.14 -46.50 -19.51
CA MET A 18 15.15 -45.90 -20.38
C MET A 18 14.77 -46.10 -21.84
N CYS A 19 14.78 -45.07 -22.65
CA CYS A 19 14.94 -45.16 -24.08
C CYS A 19 16.09 -44.28 -24.56
N LEU A 20 17.08 -44.93 -25.10
CA LEU A 20 18.26 -44.38 -25.75
C LEU A 20 17.89 -43.61 -27.03
N GLY A 21 18.64 -42.53 -27.27
CA GLY A 21 18.42 -41.58 -28.34
C GLY A 21 18.73 -42.11 -29.74
N THR A 22 18.04 -41.52 -30.70
CA THR A 22 18.55 -41.33 -32.07
C THR A 22 18.10 -39.96 -32.55
N SER A 23 19.09 -39.17 -32.93
CA SER A 23 18.93 -37.87 -33.57
C SER A 23 18.20 -37.97 -34.91
N CYS A 24 17.07 -37.31 -35.06
CA CYS A 24 16.48 -37.00 -36.35
C CYS A 24 16.19 -35.50 -36.49
N LYS A 25 16.75 -34.92 -37.53
CA LYS A 25 16.47 -33.52 -37.94
C LYS A 25 14.99 -33.38 -38.32
N PRO A 26 14.33 -32.26 -37.95
CA PRO A 26 12.93 -32.04 -38.30
C PRO A 26 12.79 -31.67 -39.78
N LYS A 27 11.92 -32.39 -40.49
CA LYS A 27 11.38 -32.00 -41.80
C LYS A 27 10.25 -30.96 -41.58
N PRO A 28 10.02 -30.03 -42.52
CA PRO A 28 8.95 -29.05 -42.39
C PRO A 28 7.58 -29.72 -42.42
N ASN A 29 6.75 -29.24 -41.50
CA ASN A 29 5.44 -29.77 -41.13
C ASN A 29 4.42 -29.58 -42.24
N LYS A 30 3.72 -30.67 -42.57
CA LYS A 30 2.45 -30.65 -43.30
C LYS A 30 1.32 -30.31 -42.31
N ASP A 31 0.38 -29.50 -42.77
CA ASP A 31 -0.86 -29.14 -42.09
C ASP A 31 -1.50 -30.28 -41.31
N ASN A 32 -1.43 -30.24 -39.98
CA ASN A 32 -2.20 -31.13 -39.09
C ASN A 32 -3.65 -30.64 -39.01
N LYS A 33 -4.43 -31.02 -39.99
CA LYS A 33 -5.89 -30.93 -39.96
C LYS A 33 -6.41 -32.26 -39.44
N GLY A 34 -6.76 -32.35 -38.11
CA GLY A 34 -7.54 -33.48 -37.66
C GLY A 34 -7.20 -34.19 -36.35
N GLU A 35 -6.18 -33.79 -35.60
CA GLU A 35 -6.00 -34.35 -34.25
C GLU A 35 -6.95 -33.72 -33.26
N THR A 36 -7.74 -34.54 -32.57
CA THR A 36 -8.64 -34.10 -31.52
C THR A 36 -8.02 -34.44 -30.16
N TYR A 37 -7.92 -33.47 -29.29
CA TYR A 37 -7.39 -33.59 -27.93
C TYR A 37 -8.50 -33.58 -26.91
N THR A 38 -8.31 -34.29 -25.80
CA THR A 38 -9.29 -34.32 -24.70
C THR A 38 -9.09 -33.19 -23.69
N ILE A 39 -10.20 -32.71 -23.15
CA ILE A 39 -10.22 -31.80 -21.99
C ILE A 39 -10.80 -32.57 -20.82
N THR A 40 -10.04 -32.68 -19.75
CA THR A 40 -10.48 -33.26 -18.47
C THR A 40 -10.67 -32.17 -17.45
N TYR A 41 -11.81 -32.15 -16.76
CA TYR A 41 -12.11 -31.24 -15.68
C TYR A 41 -12.14 -31.99 -14.34
N VAL A 42 -11.22 -31.63 -13.45
CA VAL A 42 -11.21 -32.10 -12.06
C VAL A 42 -11.97 -31.07 -11.24
N LEU A 43 -13.21 -31.38 -10.91
CA LEU A 43 -14.17 -30.40 -10.37
C LEU A 43 -14.02 -30.18 -8.85
N ASN A 44 -13.27 -31.02 -8.14
CA ASN A 44 -13.07 -30.88 -6.69
C ASN A 44 -14.41 -30.66 -5.95
N GLU A 45 -15.35 -31.58 -6.13
CA GLU A 45 -16.72 -31.55 -5.58
C GLU A 45 -17.66 -30.51 -6.22
N GLY A 46 -17.26 -29.84 -7.28
CA GLY A 46 -18.11 -28.96 -8.06
C GLY A 46 -18.96 -29.67 -9.10
N THR A 47 -19.82 -28.93 -9.76
CA THR A 47 -20.64 -29.36 -10.90
C THR A 47 -20.38 -28.47 -12.10
N LEU A 48 -20.41 -29.06 -13.29
CA LEU A 48 -20.14 -28.35 -14.54
C LEU A 48 -21.12 -28.83 -15.61
N GLN A 49 -21.80 -27.90 -16.27
CA GLN A 49 -22.75 -28.22 -17.33
C GLN A 49 -22.24 -27.73 -18.68
N ASN A 50 -22.56 -28.49 -19.75
CA ASN A 50 -22.27 -28.12 -21.14
C ASN A 50 -20.80 -27.79 -21.44
N ALA A 51 -19.86 -28.45 -20.76
CA ALA A 51 -18.44 -28.22 -20.96
C ALA A 51 -17.92 -28.89 -22.22
N PRO A 52 -17.08 -28.24 -23.04
CA PRO A 52 -16.37 -28.90 -24.12
C PRO A 52 -15.41 -29.96 -23.56
N THR A 53 -15.53 -31.20 -24.04
CA THR A 53 -14.68 -32.32 -23.60
C THR A 53 -13.54 -32.60 -24.57
N THR A 54 -13.54 -31.94 -25.74
CA THR A 54 -12.49 -32.11 -26.77
C THR A 54 -12.24 -30.77 -27.47
N TYR A 55 -11.06 -30.67 -28.09
CA TYR A 55 -10.68 -29.55 -28.95
C TYR A 55 -9.67 -30.01 -30.02
N ASP A 56 -9.54 -29.26 -31.12
CA ASP A 56 -8.65 -29.61 -32.25
C ASP A 56 -7.58 -28.51 -32.51
N GLY A 57 -7.52 -27.50 -31.68
CA GLY A 57 -6.61 -26.36 -31.82
C GLY A 57 -6.95 -25.38 -32.95
N SER A 58 -7.99 -25.63 -33.74
CA SER A 58 -8.37 -24.74 -34.84
C SER A 58 -8.93 -23.40 -34.38
N THR A 59 -9.56 -23.39 -33.21
CA THR A 59 -10.13 -22.20 -32.55
C THR A 59 -9.73 -22.17 -31.07
N LYS A 60 -9.84 -21.01 -30.43
CA LYS A 60 -9.73 -20.93 -28.97
C LYS A 60 -10.96 -21.57 -28.32
N VAL A 61 -10.79 -22.17 -27.15
CA VAL A 61 -11.87 -22.74 -26.35
C VAL A 61 -11.92 -22.01 -25.00
N VAL A 62 -13.00 -21.28 -24.75
CA VAL A 62 -13.22 -20.65 -23.45
C VAL A 62 -13.66 -21.73 -22.45
N LEU A 63 -13.02 -21.75 -21.28
CA LEU A 63 -13.33 -22.70 -20.22
C LEU A 63 -14.58 -22.24 -19.47
N PRO A 64 -15.60 -23.12 -19.30
CA PRO A 64 -16.82 -22.74 -18.59
C PRO A 64 -16.60 -22.62 -17.09
N THR A 65 -17.43 -21.81 -16.41
CA THR A 65 -17.40 -21.65 -14.96
C THR A 65 -18.21 -22.76 -14.29
N PRO A 66 -17.60 -23.58 -13.42
CA PRO A 66 -18.31 -24.58 -12.64
C PRO A 66 -19.04 -23.95 -11.44
N SER A 67 -19.91 -24.71 -10.79
CA SER A 67 -20.58 -24.31 -9.54
C SER A 67 -20.35 -25.35 -8.45
N ARG A 68 -20.27 -24.87 -7.18
CA ARG A 68 -20.20 -25.70 -5.99
C ARG A 68 -20.95 -25.01 -4.86
N THR A 69 -21.95 -25.68 -4.27
CA THR A 69 -22.75 -25.12 -3.18
C THR A 69 -21.87 -24.76 -1.99
N GLY A 70 -21.96 -23.52 -1.52
CA GLY A 70 -21.15 -23.01 -0.41
C GLY A 70 -19.72 -22.60 -0.78
N PHE A 71 -19.39 -22.52 -2.10
CA PHE A 71 -18.04 -22.13 -2.55
C PHE A 71 -18.12 -21.17 -3.75
N SER A 72 -17.17 -20.26 -3.84
CA SER A 72 -16.92 -19.43 -5.02
C SER A 72 -15.82 -20.04 -5.88
N PHE A 73 -15.92 -19.90 -7.21
CA PHE A 73 -14.95 -20.42 -8.14
C PHE A 73 -13.72 -19.52 -8.24
N GLY A 74 -12.55 -20.02 -7.84
CA GLY A 74 -11.28 -19.32 -7.84
C GLY A 74 -10.45 -19.46 -9.12
N GLY A 75 -11.01 -20.13 -10.16
CA GLY A 75 -10.36 -20.30 -11.47
C GLY A 75 -9.97 -21.74 -11.79
N TRP A 76 -9.62 -21.98 -13.06
CA TRP A 76 -9.04 -23.24 -13.54
C TRP A 76 -7.52 -23.20 -13.47
N PHE A 77 -6.90 -24.31 -13.08
CA PHE A 77 -5.43 -24.48 -13.02
C PHE A 77 -5.04 -25.75 -13.76
N ASP A 78 -3.86 -25.79 -14.35
CA ASP A 78 -3.32 -26.98 -15.05
C ASP A 78 -2.59 -27.96 -14.12
N ASN A 79 -2.55 -27.66 -12.84
CA ASN A 79 -1.94 -28.50 -11.82
C ASN A 79 -2.80 -28.57 -10.54
N ALA A 80 -2.68 -29.68 -9.82
CA ALA A 80 -3.48 -29.94 -8.61
C ALA A 80 -3.05 -29.09 -7.40
N ALA A 81 -1.88 -28.45 -7.42
CA ALA A 81 -1.40 -27.57 -6.38
C ALA A 81 -1.86 -26.11 -6.56
N PHE A 82 -2.61 -25.83 -7.63
CA PHE A 82 -3.11 -24.49 -7.98
C PHE A 82 -2.01 -23.43 -8.13
N GLY A 83 -0.80 -23.84 -8.51
CA GLY A 83 0.30 -22.92 -8.81
C GLY A 83 0.10 -22.21 -10.15
N GLY A 84 0.61 -20.99 -10.27
CA GLY A 84 0.47 -20.15 -11.46
C GLY A 84 -0.81 -19.33 -11.48
N SER A 85 -1.08 -18.68 -12.62
CA SER A 85 -2.29 -17.88 -12.82
C SER A 85 -3.48 -18.72 -13.28
N PRO A 86 -4.72 -18.36 -12.92
CA PRO A 86 -5.92 -19.02 -13.41
C PRO A 86 -6.01 -18.99 -14.93
N ILE A 87 -6.43 -20.12 -15.52
CA ILE A 87 -6.59 -20.31 -16.96
C ILE A 87 -8.05 -20.09 -17.34
N THR A 88 -8.30 -19.23 -18.29
CA THR A 88 -9.67 -18.90 -18.74
C THR A 88 -10.02 -19.49 -20.11
N GLU A 89 -9.01 -19.87 -20.89
CA GLU A 89 -9.22 -20.41 -22.25
C GLU A 89 -8.06 -21.32 -22.67
N ILE A 90 -8.32 -22.21 -23.61
CA ILE A 90 -7.29 -22.93 -24.39
C ILE A 90 -7.03 -22.09 -25.63
N ALA A 91 -5.82 -21.61 -25.80
CA ALA A 91 -5.46 -20.76 -26.93
C ALA A 91 -5.56 -21.51 -28.28
N LYS A 92 -5.87 -20.78 -29.35
CA LYS A 92 -5.77 -21.28 -30.70
C LYS A 92 -4.34 -21.77 -31.00
N GLY A 93 -4.22 -22.95 -31.62
CA GLY A 93 -2.95 -23.58 -31.91
C GLY A 93 -2.41 -24.48 -30.78
N ALA A 94 -3.09 -24.54 -29.64
CA ALA A 94 -2.73 -25.45 -28.56
C ALA A 94 -2.89 -26.92 -29.01
N THR A 95 -2.03 -27.79 -28.48
CA THR A 95 -2.01 -29.22 -28.77
C THR A 95 -1.93 -30.04 -27.47
N GLY A 96 -2.23 -31.34 -27.57
CA GLY A 96 -2.14 -32.30 -26.47
C GLY A 96 -3.34 -32.25 -25.51
N ASN A 97 -3.57 -33.34 -24.82
CA ASN A 97 -4.66 -33.43 -23.83
C ASN A 97 -4.43 -32.43 -22.69
N LYS A 98 -5.50 -31.83 -22.19
CA LYS A 98 -5.47 -30.86 -21.12
C LYS A 98 -6.25 -31.36 -19.91
N THR A 99 -5.74 -31.14 -18.72
CA THR A 99 -6.45 -31.36 -17.45
C THR A 99 -6.51 -30.05 -16.69
N PHE A 100 -7.71 -29.66 -16.26
CA PHE A 100 -7.94 -28.43 -15.48
C PHE A 100 -8.54 -28.78 -14.14
N TYR A 101 -7.99 -28.21 -13.09
CA TYR A 101 -8.41 -28.37 -11.71
C TYR A 101 -9.16 -27.13 -11.25
N ALA A 102 -10.40 -27.30 -10.80
CA ALA A 102 -11.20 -26.23 -10.24
C ALA A 102 -10.68 -25.86 -8.83
N LYS A 103 -10.28 -24.61 -8.65
CA LYS A 103 -9.98 -24.06 -7.34
C LYS A 103 -11.26 -23.50 -6.73
N TRP A 104 -11.49 -23.79 -5.45
CA TRP A 104 -12.65 -23.31 -4.70
C TRP A 104 -12.19 -22.54 -3.46
N ALA A 105 -12.81 -21.40 -3.22
CA ALA A 105 -12.79 -20.72 -1.92
C ALA A 105 -14.15 -20.95 -1.24
N ALA A 106 -14.18 -21.12 0.07
CA ALA A 106 -15.44 -21.16 0.79
C ALA A 106 -16.25 -19.91 0.44
N ALA A 107 -17.50 -20.08 0.01
CA ALA A 107 -18.39 -18.95 -0.18
C ALA A 107 -18.62 -18.31 1.18
N VAL A 108 -18.22 -17.06 1.32
CA VAL A 108 -18.55 -16.29 2.51
C VAL A 108 -20.06 -16.21 2.57
N SER A 109 -20.64 -16.61 3.70
CA SER A 109 -22.07 -16.50 3.97
C SER A 109 -22.50 -15.07 3.64
N THR A 110 -23.44 -14.94 2.72
CA THR A 110 -24.08 -13.65 2.39
C THR A 110 -25.06 -13.20 3.49
N GLU A 111 -25.19 -13.95 4.56
CA GLU A 111 -25.87 -13.48 5.75
C GLU A 111 -24.99 -12.42 6.41
N ARG A 112 -25.26 -11.18 6.09
CA ARG A 112 -24.63 -10.02 6.73
C ARG A 112 -25.02 -10.02 8.21
N LYS A 113 -23.99 -10.12 9.07
CA LYS A 113 -24.13 -10.00 10.53
C LYS A 113 -23.89 -8.56 10.99
N TRP A 114 -24.27 -7.57 10.22
CA TRP A 114 -24.09 -6.17 10.60
C TRP A 114 -25.27 -5.71 11.44
N GLU A 115 -24.96 -5.19 12.59
CA GLU A 115 -25.87 -4.38 13.36
C GLU A 115 -25.74 -2.95 12.85
N LEU A 116 -26.57 -2.56 11.88
CA LEU A 116 -26.64 -1.19 11.39
C LEU A 116 -27.58 -0.38 12.28
N ASN A 117 -27.38 0.95 12.28
CA ASN A 117 -28.20 1.90 13.04
C ASN A 117 -28.15 1.69 14.55
N ARG A 118 -26.94 1.53 15.09
CA ARG A 118 -26.71 1.38 16.54
C ARG A 118 -27.18 2.58 17.37
N CYS A 119 -27.33 3.75 16.74
CA CYS A 119 -27.78 4.98 17.38
C CYS A 119 -29.31 5.19 17.34
N ASP A 120 -30.08 4.24 16.80
CA ASP A 120 -31.55 4.29 16.66
C ASP A 120 -32.05 5.63 16.08
N PHE A 121 -31.54 6.00 14.90
CA PHE A 121 -31.79 7.27 14.24
C PHE A 121 -32.60 7.08 12.95
N ASP A 122 -33.59 7.97 12.73
CA ASP A 122 -34.36 8.09 11.46
C ASP A 122 -34.13 9.48 10.86
N GLY A 123 -33.40 9.54 9.75
CA GLY A 123 -33.05 10.79 9.06
C GLY A 123 -34.17 11.35 8.15
N ASN A 124 -35.33 10.69 8.07
CA ASN A 124 -36.47 11.15 7.28
C ASN A 124 -36.10 11.56 5.84
N GLY A 125 -35.19 10.80 5.22
CA GLY A 125 -34.75 11.00 3.83
C GLY A 125 -33.75 12.14 3.61
N MET A 126 -33.15 12.69 4.65
CA MET A 126 -32.18 13.77 4.53
C MET A 126 -30.89 13.32 3.84
N ASP A 127 -30.19 14.29 3.25
CA ASP A 127 -28.84 14.07 2.73
C ASP A 127 -27.81 14.03 3.86
N TYR A 128 -26.94 13.03 3.83
CA TYR A 128 -25.71 12.94 4.61
C TYR A 128 -24.52 13.16 3.67
N VAL A 129 -23.97 14.37 3.67
CA VAL A 129 -22.94 14.77 2.69
C VAL A 129 -21.53 14.51 3.24
N ILE A 130 -20.71 13.86 2.41
CA ILE A 130 -19.29 13.61 2.65
C ILE A 130 -18.49 14.35 1.59
N LYS A 131 -17.60 15.27 1.99
CA LYS A 131 -16.67 15.93 1.07
C LYS A 131 -15.48 15.03 0.79
N VAL A 132 -15.27 14.69 -0.48
CA VAL A 132 -14.21 13.77 -0.96
C VAL A 132 -13.51 14.31 -2.21
N LEU A 133 -12.36 13.73 -2.56
CA LEU A 133 -11.71 13.93 -3.87
C LEU A 133 -10.73 12.77 -4.14
N PRO A 134 -10.83 12.13 -5.31
CA PRO A 134 -11.90 12.26 -6.32
C PRO A 134 -13.17 11.49 -5.89
N VAL A 135 -14.33 11.92 -6.34
CA VAL A 135 -15.62 11.22 -6.04
C VAL A 135 -15.57 9.77 -6.51
N ALA A 136 -15.01 9.51 -7.68
CA ALA A 136 -14.90 8.18 -8.26
C ALA A 136 -14.09 7.16 -7.41
N GLU A 137 -13.31 7.59 -6.44
CA GLU A 137 -12.63 6.69 -5.51
C GLU A 137 -13.53 6.24 -4.35
N TYR A 138 -14.50 7.07 -3.97
CA TYR A 138 -15.31 6.92 -2.77
C TYR A 138 -16.75 6.48 -3.05
N ASP A 139 -17.38 7.01 -4.10
CA ASP A 139 -18.78 6.70 -4.43
C ASP A 139 -18.87 5.45 -5.32
N PRO A 140 -19.33 4.30 -4.80
CA PRO A 140 -19.46 3.10 -5.60
C PRO A 140 -20.53 3.19 -6.68
N PHE A 141 -21.39 4.23 -6.66
CA PHE A 141 -22.39 4.50 -7.70
C PHE A 141 -21.89 5.45 -8.80
N ASP A 142 -20.68 6.02 -8.65
CA ASP A 142 -20.05 6.82 -9.71
C ASP A 142 -19.72 5.94 -10.92
N ALA A 143 -20.02 6.44 -12.13
CA ALA A 143 -19.79 5.70 -13.37
C ALA A 143 -18.30 5.43 -13.65
N GLY A 144 -17.42 6.28 -13.12
CA GLY A 144 -15.96 6.16 -13.21
C GLY A 144 -15.32 5.52 -11.97
N TYR A 145 -16.06 4.76 -11.16
CA TYR A 145 -15.56 4.21 -9.90
C TYR A 145 -14.25 3.44 -10.06
N THR A 146 -13.21 3.86 -9.33
CA THR A 146 -11.85 3.30 -9.40
C THR A 146 -11.50 2.39 -8.23
N GLY A 147 -12.38 2.30 -7.22
CA GLY A 147 -12.18 1.45 -6.04
C GLY A 147 -12.39 -0.05 -6.34
N THR A 148 -12.29 -0.84 -5.30
CA THR A 148 -12.55 -2.28 -5.36
C THR A 148 -13.98 -2.60 -4.90
N LYS A 149 -14.49 -3.80 -5.19
CA LYS A 149 -15.78 -4.35 -4.69
C LYS A 149 -17.01 -3.50 -4.98
N GLN A 150 -17.08 -2.86 -6.12
CA GLN A 150 -18.15 -1.92 -6.44
C GLN A 150 -19.55 -2.43 -6.06
N ALA A 151 -19.93 -3.62 -6.53
CA ALA A 151 -21.26 -4.18 -6.29
C ALA A 151 -21.56 -4.41 -4.79
N LEU A 152 -20.56 -4.86 -4.04
CA LEU A 152 -20.70 -5.09 -2.59
C LEU A 152 -20.84 -3.76 -1.84
N LYS A 153 -20.04 -2.77 -2.17
CA LYS A 153 -20.13 -1.42 -1.59
C LYS A 153 -21.44 -0.71 -1.96
N GLN A 154 -21.94 -0.87 -3.19
CA GLN A 154 -23.25 -0.38 -3.58
C GLN A 154 -24.37 -0.98 -2.73
N ALA A 155 -24.33 -2.30 -2.54
CA ALA A 155 -25.30 -2.99 -1.72
C ALA A 155 -25.21 -2.54 -0.25
N HIS A 156 -24.01 -2.41 0.30
CA HIS A 156 -23.78 -1.95 1.68
C HIS A 156 -24.27 -0.51 1.88
N GLN A 157 -23.86 0.42 1.03
CA GLN A 157 -24.34 1.80 1.10
C GLN A 157 -25.88 1.87 1.03
N THR A 158 -26.50 1.02 0.20
CA THR A 158 -27.96 0.92 0.11
C THR A 158 -28.58 0.47 1.43
N ASP A 159 -27.96 -0.52 2.11
CA ASP A 159 -28.42 -1.00 3.41
C ASP A 159 -28.26 0.06 4.50
N VAL A 160 -27.11 0.77 4.54
CA VAL A 160 -26.88 1.88 5.46
C VAL A 160 -27.91 2.99 5.24
N GLN A 161 -28.12 3.42 4.00
CA GLN A 161 -29.13 4.44 3.66
C GLN A 161 -30.52 4.02 4.13
N LYS A 162 -30.87 2.75 3.96
CA LYS A 162 -32.17 2.22 4.41
C LYS A 162 -32.27 2.15 5.93
N ALA A 163 -31.20 1.72 6.62
CA ALA A 163 -31.18 1.58 8.07
C ALA A 163 -31.39 2.92 8.79
N TYR A 164 -30.75 3.97 8.29
CA TYR A 164 -30.83 5.32 8.85
C TYR A 164 -31.88 6.21 8.19
N ASN A 165 -32.58 5.72 7.16
CA ASN A 165 -33.50 6.52 6.33
C ASN A 165 -32.88 7.84 5.87
N ILE A 166 -31.70 7.75 5.24
CA ILE A 166 -30.92 8.89 4.74
C ILE A 166 -30.53 8.65 3.27
N LYS A 167 -29.99 9.70 2.65
CA LYS A 167 -29.29 9.60 1.37
C LYS A 167 -27.83 10.00 1.55
N ILE A 168 -26.90 9.10 1.27
CA ILE A 168 -25.46 9.39 1.28
C ILE A 168 -25.09 10.10 -0.02
N VAL A 169 -24.39 11.23 0.11
CA VAL A 169 -23.97 12.07 -1.01
C VAL A 169 -22.49 12.34 -0.91
N TYR A 170 -21.72 11.78 -1.83
CA TYR A 170 -20.32 12.16 -2.00
C TYR A 170 -20.24 13.43 -2.85
N SER A 171 -19.59 14.44 -2.32
CA SER A 171 -19.46 15.75 -2.96
C SER A 171 -18.00 16.11 -3.13
N ALA A 172 -17.59 16.43 -4.35
CA ALA A 172 -16.23 16.90 -4.61
C ALA A 172 -15.92 18.17 -3.82
N TRP A 173 -14.65 18.40 -3.53
CA TRP A 173 -14.18 19.70 -3.09
C TRP A 173 -14.39 20.74 -4.18
N ASP A 174 -14.81 21.92 -3.79
CA ASP A 174 -15.04 23.03 -4.73
C ASP A 174 -13.71 23.45 -5.39
N ASN A 175 -13.75 23.96 -6.62
CA ASN A 175 -12.56 24.44 -7.34
C ASN A 175 -11.79 25.54 -6.58
N GLU A 176 -12.47 26.25 -5.69
CA GLU A 176 -11.90 27.28 -4.81
C GLU A 176 -11.13 26.68 -3.61
N ALA A 177 -11.17 25.37 -3.46
CA ALA A 177 -10.52 24.63 -2.39
C ALA A 177 -9.55 23.57 -2.96
N PRO A 178 -8.52 23.96 -3.74
CA PRO A 178 -7.50 23.02 -4.18
C PRO A 178 -6.79 22.41 -2.96
N TRP A 179 -6.10 21.30 -3.17
CA TRP A 179 -5.34 20.67 -2.11
C TRP A 179 -4.28 21.64 -1.55
N GLY A 180 -4.16 21.71 -0.23
CA GLY A 180 -3.19 22.57 0.45
C GLY A 180 -3.84 23.56 1.43
N PRO A 181 -3.15 24.67 1.74
CA PRO A 181 -3.64 25.70 2.67
C PRO A 181 -4.99 26.30 2.29
N GLU A 182 -5.27 26.38 1.00
CA GLU A 182 -6.53 26.89 0.45
C GLU A 182 -7.70 26.02 0.92
N ARG A 183 -7.57 24.69 0.85
CA ARG A 183 -8.59 23.76 1.33
C ARG A 183 -8.76 23.84 2.84
N VAL A 184 -7.67 23.92 3.60
CA VAL A 184 -7.72 24.10 5.06
C VAL A 184 -8.48 25.40 5.42
N ASN A 185 -8.21 26.49 4.72
CA ASN A 185 -8.91 27.75 4.93
C ASN A 185 -10.38 27.68 4.50
N PHE A 186 -10.68 27.01 3.39
CA PHE A 186 -12.05 26.78 2.94
C PHE A 186 -12.86 26.00 3.97
N ILE A 187 -12.32 24.91 4.54
CA ILE A 187 -12.96 24.13 5.61
C ILE A 187 -13.26 25.03 6.81
N LYS A 188 -12.26 25.79 7.29
CA LYS A 188 -12.43 26.70 8.43
C LYS A 188 -13.52 27.73 8.20
N ASN A 189 -13.49 28.40 7.05
CA ASN A 189 -14.45 29.43 6.70
C ASN A 189 -15.88 28.85 6.56
N SER A 190 -16.01 27.74 5.84
CA SER A 190 -17.31 27.08 5.63
C SER A 190 -17.90 26.48 6.91
N PHE A 191 -17.07 26.11 7.87
CA PHE A 191 -17.51 25.75 9.20
C PHE A 191 -18.00 26.97 9.99
N LEU A 192 -17.20 28.05 10.02
CA LEU A 192 -17.49 29.25 10.80
C LEU A 192 -18.71 30.03 10.31
N ASP A 193 -18.94 30.08 9.00
CA ASP A 193 -20.11 30.78 8.40
C ASP A 193 -21.37 29.90 8.33
N GLY A 194 -21.27 28.64 8.77
CA GLY A 194 -22.36 27.67 8.79
C GLY A 194 -22.76 27.15 7.41
N SER A 195 -21.99 27.42 6.36
CA SER A 195 -22.35 26.95 5.00
C SER A 195 -22.27 25.44 4.87
N PHE A 196 -21.35 24.77 5.56
CA PHE A 196 -21.28 23.31 5.60
C PHE A 196 -22.49 22.72 6.32
N GLN A 197 -22.90 23.26 7.45
CA GLN A 197 -24.08 22.80 8.19
C GLN A 197 -25.36 22.94 7.35
N LYS A 198 -25.55 24.09 6.66
CA LYS A 198 -26.69 24.31 5.75
C LYS A 198 -26.73 23.34 4.55
N LYS A 199 -25.57 22.79 4.18
CA LYS A 199 -25.45 21.80 3.08
C LYS A 199 -25.38 20.36 3.60
N ASN A 200 -25.64 20.12 4.87
CA ASN A 200 -25.58 18.81 5.53
C ASN A 200 -24.23 18.10 5.36
N VAL A 201 -23.12 18.85 5.34
CA VAL A 201 -21.77 18.29 5.29
C VAL A 201 -21.40 17.81 6.69
N TYR A 202 -21.48 16.53 6.96
CA TYR A 202 -21.17 15.94 8.26
C TYR A 202 -19.77 15.36 8.32
N ALA A 203 -19.29 14.79 7.22
CA ALA A 203 -17.96 14.20 7.14
C ALA A 203 -17.15 14.81 6.00
N ILE A 204 -15.82 14.81 6.17
CA ILE A 204 -14.86 15.26 5.17
C ILE A 204 -13.69 14.28 5.09
N THR A 205 -13.12 14.07 3.91
CA THR A 205 -11.83 13.39 3.77
C THR A 205 -10.71 14.42 3.74
N ILE A 206 -9.73 14.24 4.61
CA ILE A 206 -8.56 15.11 4.74
C ILE A 206 -7.29 14.28 4.94
N THR A 207 -6.14 14.90 4.81
CA THR A 207 -4.91 14.30 5.32
C THR A 207 -4.81 14.50 6.84
N SER A 208 -4.35 13.49 7.57
CA SER A 208 -4.16 13.55 9.02
C SER A 208 -3.27 14.72 9.47
N GLN A 209 -2.34 15.16 8.62
CA GLN A 209 -1.44 16.29 8.89
C GLN A 209 -2.18 17.64 9.05
N TRP A 210 -3.43 17.79 8.58
CA TRP A 210 -4.24 19.01 8.76
C TRP A 210 -5.04 19.01 10.06
N ILE A 211 -5.19 17.85 10.70
CA ILE A 211 -5.97 17.69 11.93
C ILE A 211 -5.57 18.73 13.01
N PRO A 212 -4.29 18.94 13.35
CA PRO A 212 -3.93 19.92 14.38
C PRO A 212 -4.42 21.34 14.08
N THR A 213 -4.32 21.76 12.82
CA THR A 213 -4.75 23.09 12.38
C THR A 213 -6.29 23.24 12.45
N LEU A 214 -7.02 22.20 12.05
CA LEU A 214 -8.48 22.21 12.06
C LEU A 214 -9.06 22.04 13.48
N VAL A 215 -8.40 21.26 14.34
CA VAL A 215 -8.74 21.13 15.77
C VAL A 215 -8.54 22.45 16.48
N LYS A 216 -7.44 23.17 16.23
CA LYS A 216 -7.20 24.51 16.78
C LYS A 216 -8.28 25.51 16.38
N ALA A 217 -8.88 25.34 15.20
CA ALA A 217 -10.02 26.13 14.73
C ALA A 217 -11.38 25.58 15.20
N SER A 218 -11.40 24.54 16.03
CA SER A 218 -12.60 23.85 16.53
C SER A 218 -13.51 23.28 15.45
N CYS A 219 -12.98 23.00 14.26
CA CYS A 219 -13.76 22.51 13.11
C CYS A 219 -14.09 21.01 13.20
N LEU A 220 -13.26 20.22 13.88
CA LEU A 220 -13.38 18.76 13.92
C LEU A 220 -13.91 18.28 15.27
N ALA A 221 -14.73 17.26 15.22
CA ALA A 221 -15.24 16.57 16.40
C ALA A 221 -14.22 15.54 16.93
N GLU A 222 -14.13 15.40 18.23
CA GLU A 222 -13.37 14.34 18.89
C GLU A 222 -14.15 13.02 18.77
N LEU A 223 -13.53 11.99 18.23
CA LEU A 223 -14.22 10.72 17.92
C LEU A 223 -14.15 9.69 19.05
N TYR A 224 -13.11 9.73 19.89
CA TYR A 224 -12.89 8.73 20.93
C TYR A 224 -14.06 8.61 21.91
N ASN A 225 -14.57 9.75 22.41
CA ASN A 225 -15.67 9.72 23.36
C ASN A 225 -16.95 9.13 22.78
N TYR A 226 -17.23 9.40 21.50
CA TYR A 226 -18.40 8.82 20.81
C TYR A 226 -18.20 7.35 20.47
N GLY A 227 -16.97 6.95 20.15
CA GLY A 227 -16.65 5.57 19.80
C GLY A 227 -16.77 4.63 20.99
N THR A 228 -16.14 4.96 22.12
CA THR A 228 -16.07 4.07 23.30
C THR A 228 -17.33 4.10 24.16
N GLU A 229 -17.92 5.26 24.40
CA GLU A 229 -19.14 5.38 25.22
C GLU A 229 -20.36 4.79 24.53
N GLU A 230 -20.50 4.95 23.23
CA GLU A 230 -21.58 4.40 22.43
C GLU A 230 -21.30 2.98 21.91
N GLY A 231 -20.09 2.44 22.17
CA GLY A 231 -19.68 1.11 21.70
C GLY A 231 -19.47 1.02 20.16
N ILE A 232 -19.29 2.14 19.49
CA ILE A 232 -19.05 2.22 18.04
C ILE A 232 -17.62 1.79 17.73
N PHE A 233 -16.63 2.35 18.45
CA PHE A 233 -15.32 1.72 18.58
C PHE A 233 -15.42 0.72 19.74
N ASN A 234 -15.13 -0.53 19.52
CA ASN A 234 -14.79 -1.38 20.64
C ASN A 234 -13.32 -1.14 21.03
N ASP A 235 -12.96 -1.41 22.27
CA ASP A 235 -11.59 -1.26 22.77
C ASP A 235 -10.58 -2.02 21.90
N TYR A 236 -10.98 -3.14 21.33
CA TYR A 236 -10.17 -3.96 20.44
C TYR A 236 -9.84 -3.25 19.12
N GLU A 237 -10.81 -2.66 18.42
CA GLU A 237 -10.56 -1.90 17.18
C GLU A 237 -9.67 -0.68 17.45
N TYR A 238 -9.89 -0.01 18.58
CA TYR A 238 -9.07 1.13 18.98
C TYR A 238 -7.62 0.73 19.28
N GLU A 239 -7.40 -0.35 19.99
CA GLU A 239 -6.06 -0.85 20.35
C GLU A 239 -5.32 -1.42 19.14
N GLN A 240 -5.99 -2.18 18.27
CA GLN A 240 -5.40 -2.73 17.04
C GLN A 240 -4.91 -1.64 16.09
N ASN A 241 -5.58 -0.49 16.05
CA ASN A 241 -5.25 0.63 15.19
C ASN A 241 -4.50 1.76 15.92
N SER A 242 -3.73 1.44 16.96
CA SER A 242 -3.06 2.45 17.79
C SER A 242 -2.16 3.42 17.01
N THR A 243 -1.41 2.93 16.02
CA THR A 243 -0.52 3.77 15.19
C THR A 243 -1.32 4.72 14.29
N ILE A 244 -2.43 4.26 13.70
CA ILE A 244 -3.35 5.11 12.93
C ILE A 244 -3.98 6.15 13.86
N ASN A 245 -4.47 5.74 15.02
CA ASN A 245 -5.09 6.64 15.97
C ASN A 245 -4.10 7.70 16.48
N GLU A 246 -2.83 7.34 16.69
CA GLU A 246 -1.78 8.30 17.03
C GLU A 246 -1.60 9.36 15.92
N ALA A 247 -1.61 8.94 14.66
CA ALA A 247 -1.50 9.84 13.51
C ALA A 247 -2.68 10.84 13.40
N MET A 248 -3.83 10.48 13.94
CA MET A 248 -5.07 11.27 13.91
C MET A 248 -5.39 11.96 15.23
N ALA A 249 -4.44 11.95 16.17
CA ALA A 249 -4.64 12.49 17.51
C ALA A 249 -4.00 13.86 17.69
N VAL A 250 -4.67 14.70 18.51
CA VAL A 250 -4.12 15.91 19.11
C VAL A 250 -4.36 15.84 20.61
N ARG A 251 -3.31 15.95 21.42
CA ARG A 251 -3.41 15.83 22.89
C ARG A 251 -4.13 14.56 23.34
N LYS A 252 -3.78 13.44 22.71
CA LYS A 252 -4.37 12.11 22.96
C LYS A 252 -5.86 11.97 22.63
N LYS A 253 -6.44 12.89 21.88
CA LYS A 253 -7.82 12.86 21.42
C LYS A 253 -7.84 12.63 19.92
N VAL A 254 -8.59 11.66 19.47
CA VAL A 254 -8.66 11.24 18.05
C VAL A 254 -9.72 12.06 17.32
N TYR A 255 -9.37 12.56 16.14
CA TYR A 255 -10.21 13.44 15.32
C TYR A 255 -10.37 12.94 13.87
N GLY A 256 -9.76 11.83 13.55
CA GLY A 256 -9.89 11.16 12.24
C GLY A 256 -10.26 9.70 12.40
N TYR A 257 -10.85 9.14 11.38
CA TYR A 257 -11.21 7.73 11.29
C TYR A 257 -10.70 7.14 9.98
N GLU A 258 -9.93 6.07 10.09
CA GLU A 258 -9.47 5.25 8.97
C GLU A 258 -9.61 3.78 9.38
N PRO A 259 -10.45 2.98 8.71
CA PRO A 259 -10.73 1.60 9.10
C PRO A 259 -9.63 0.59 8.71
N GLY A 260 -8.47 1.05 8.32
CA GLY A 260 -7.36 0.18 7.90
C GLY A 260 -6.25 0.06 8.95
N ALA A 261 -5.25 -0.78 8.67
CA ALA A 261 -4.01 -0.84 9.43
C ALA A 261 -3.04 0.27 8.98
N ALA A 262 -2.25 0.81 9.93
CA ALA A 262 -1.14 1.68 9.59
C ALA A 262 -0.12 0.89 8.77
N ARG A 263 0.19 1.37 7.58
CA ARG A 263 1.15 0.73 6.70
C ARG A 263 2.32 1.66 6.42
N PRO A 264 3.56 1.20 6.55
CA PRO A 264 4.72 1.95 6.08
C PRO A 264 4.51 2.31 4.62
N ASP A 265 4.72 3.57 4.26
CA ASP A 265 4.30 4.07 2.95
C ASP A 265 5.42 4.71 2.12
N ASN A 266 6.61 4.91 2.68
CA ASN A 266 7.71 5.57 1.98
C ASN A 266 8.75 4.56 1.45
N PHE A 267 8.89 4.52 0.13
CA PHE A 267 9.81 3.64 -0.60
C PHE A 267 10.69 4.42 -1.59
N LEU A 268 11.72 3.78 -2.07
CA LEU A 268 12.41 4.16 -3.29
C LEU A 268 11.79 3.39 -4.46
N TYR A 269 11.15 4.10 -5.38
CA TYR A 269 10.84 3.57 -6.71
C TYR A 269 12.09 3.60 -7.57
N TYR A 270 12.24 2.65 -8.46
CA TYR A 270 13.40 2.64 -9.33
C TYR A 270 13.13 2.15 -10.74
N ASN A 271 13.95 2.60 -11.69
CA ASN A 271 13.93 2.19 -13.07
C ASN A 271 14.65 0.85 -13.25
N ALA A 272 13.93 -0.26 -13.04
CA ALA A 272 14.49 -1.61 -13.14
C ALA A 272 15.02 -1.92 -14.55
N THR A 273 14.39 -1.39 -15.59
CA THR A 273 14.86 -1.56 -16.98
C THR A 273 16.25 -0.94 -17.16
N LYS A 274 16.45 0.31 -16.72
CA LYS A 274 17.72 1.01 -16.88
C LYS A 274 18.81 0.36 -16.02
N ILE A 275 18.49 -0.03 -14.78
CA ILE A 275 19.41 -0.73 -13.88
C ILE A 275 19.96 -2.00 -14.54
N ALA A 276 19.08 -2.83 -15.13
CA ALA A 276 19.49 -4.00 -15.87
C ALA A 276 20.35 -3.67 -17.11
N GLN A 277 19.99 -2.62 -17.87
CA GLN A 277 20.72 -2.18 -19.07
C GLN A 277 22.16 -1.75 -18.76
N ILE A 278 22.39 -1.08 -17.62
CA ILE A 278 23.72 -0.64 -17.22
C ILE A 278 24.50 -1.70 -16.41
N GLY A 279 23.91 -2.89 -16.25
CA GLY A 279 24.57 -4.02 -15.57
C GLY A 279 24.79 -3.75 -14.07
N MET A 280 23.79 -3.15 -13.41
CA MET A 280 23.78 -2.98 -11.96
C MET A 280 22.94 -4.07 -11.31
N GLU A 281 23.24 -4.41 -10.06
CA GLU A 281 22.44 -5.32 -9.26
C GLU A 281 21.09 -4.69 -8.92
N ASP A 282 20.02 -5.52 -8.94
CA ASP A 282 18.66 -5.07 -8.65
C ASP A 282 18.50 -4.77 -7.15
N PRO A 283 18.01 -3.58 -6.76
CA PRO A 283 17.86 -3.22 -5.35
C PRO A 283 16.93 -4.15 -4.55
N ALA A 284 15.87 -4.72 -5.16
CA ALA A 284 15.00 -5.67 -4.48
C ALA A 284 15.71 -7.01 -4.20
N GLU A 285 16.58 -7.46 -5.11
CA GLU A 285 17.40 -8.66 -4.88
C GLU A 285 18.43 -8.41 -3.77
N MET A 286 19.08 -7.24 -3.76
CA MET A 286 19.98 -6.82 -2.67
C MET A 286 19.25 -6.75 -1.32
N TRP A 287 18.00 -6.27 -1.30
CA TRP A 287 17.18 -6.24 -0.11
C TRP A 287 16.98 -7.63 0.50
N PHE A 288 16.58 -8.60 -0.30
CA PHE A 288 16.34 -9.97 0.18
C PHE A 288 17.61 -10.74 0.52
N LYS A 289 18.76 -10.38 -0.07
CA LYS A 289 20.06 -10.90 0.33
C LYS A 289 20.60 -10.30 1.64
N GLY A 290 19.97 -9.23 2.15
CA GLY A 290 20.45 -8.49 3.31
C GLY A 290 21.59 -7.53 2.99
N GLU A 291 21.78 -7.21 1.71
CA GLU A 291 22.89 -6.39 1.20
C GLU A 291 22.52 -4.93 0.92
N TRP A 292 21.22 -4.58 1.02
CA TRP A 292 20.75 -3.20 0.82
C TRP A 292 21.02 -2.35 2.05
N THR A 293 22.33 -2.20 2.39
CA THR A 293 22.83 -1.40 3.51
C THR A 293 23.33 -0.04 3.02
N TRP A 294 23.55 0.90 3.96
CA TRP A 294 23.95 2.26 3.64
C TRP A 294 25.29 2.36 2.89
N SER A 295 26.29 1.57 3.28
CA SER A 295 27.58 1.53 2.58
C SER A 295 27.50 0.92 1.20
N ASN A 296 26.72 -0.15 1.04
CA ASN A 296 26.49 -0.76 -0.28
C ASN A 296 25.67 0.17 -1.19
N PHE A 297 24.67 0.86 -0.64
CA PHE A 297 23.94 1.89 -1.36
C PHE A 297 24.84 3.03 -1.84
N ASP A 298 25.73 3.54 -0.98
CA ASP A 298 26.69 4.59 -1.34
C ASP A 298 27.62 4.12 -2.48
N ALA A 299 28.10 2.89 -2.43
CA ALA A 299 28.90 2.28 -3.49
C ALA A 299 28.07 2.10 -4.79
N TRP A 300 26.85 1.58 -4.66
CA TRP A 300 25.93 1.35 -5.76
C TRP A 300 25.58 2.66 -6.50
N VAL A 301 25.25 3.73 -5.77
CA VAL A 301 24.94 5.05 -6.36
C VAL A 301 26.14 5.61 -7.13
N LYS A 302 27.35 5.48 -6.61
CA LYS A 302 28.58 5.95 -7.26
C LYS A 302 28.89 5.16 -8.53
N ASP A 303 28.78 3.84 -8.47
CA ASP A 303 29.00 2.97 -9.64
C ASP A 303 27.95 3.21 -10.72
N ALA A 304 26.67 3.34 -10.32
CA ALA A 304 25.59 3.67 -11.22
C ALA A 304 25.85 5.00 -11.95
N GLN A 305 26.24 6.06 -11.24
CA GLN A 305 26.48 7.36 -11.85
C GLN A 305 27.63 7.34 -12.88
N ILE A 306 28.64 6.50 -12.67
CA ILE A 306 29.73 6.32 -13.65
C ILE A 306 29.22 5.69 -14.95
N LYS A 307 28.21 4.83 -14.87
CA LYS A 307 27.63 4.09 -16.00
C LYS A 307 26.52 4.86 -16.73
N LEU A 308 25.99 5.91 -16.12
CA LEU A 308 24.95 6.74 -16.68
C LEU A 308 25.49 7.77 -17.70
N ALA A 309 24.64 8.22 -18.60
CA ALA A 309 24.95 9.33 -19.52
C ALA A 309 25.07 10.66 -18.75
N SER A 310 25.65 11.67 -19.36
CA SER A 310 25.94 12.96 -18.72
C SER A 310 24.68 13.77 -18.33
N ASP A 311 23.52 13.42 -18.88
CA ASP A 311 22.21 14.03 -18.60
C ASP A 311 21.27 13.07 -17.81
N GLU A 312 21.85 12.01 -17.24
CA GLU A 312 21.16 11.02 -16.42
C GLU A 312 21.70 11.05 -14.97
N PHE A 313 20.84 10.72 -14.00
CA PHE A 313 21.16 10.83 -12.58
C PHE A 313 20.82 9.54 -11.83
N ALA A 314 21.66 9.20 -10.85
CA ALA A 314 21.39 8.05 -9.99
C ALA A 314 20.21 8.29 -9.06
N ILE A 315 20.00 9.53 -8.60
CA ILE A 315 19.00 9.88 -7.59
C ILE A 315 18.12 11.03 -8.08
N ASP A 316 16.83 10.86 -7.87
CA ASP A 316 15.78 11.86 -8.09
C ASP A 316 14.78 11.78 -6.95
N CYS A 317 15.17 12.28 -5.80
CA CYS A 317 14.36 12.18 -4.59
C CYS A 317 14.10 13.55 -3.99
N GLY A 318 12.94 13.75 -3.41
CA GLY A 318 12.66 14.88 -2.54
C GLY A 318 13.59 14.85 -1.32
N TYR A 319 14.20 15.98 -0.99
CA TYR A 319 15.23 16.01 0.05
C TYR A 319 14.66 15.71 1.45
N ALA A 320 13.49 16.26 1.77
CA ALA A 320 12.85 16.03 3.07
C ALA A 320 12.37 14.58 3.19
N GLU A 321 11.72 14.06 2.17
CA GLU A 321 11.22 12.69 2.09
C GLU A 321 12.39 11.71 2.25
N PHE A 322 13.51 11.97 1.58
CA PHE A 322 14.70 11.14 1.71
C PHE A 322 15.23 11.10 3.15
N ILE A 323 15.26 12.24 3.86
CA ILE A 323 15.70 12.31 5.26
C ILE A 323 14.70 11.58 6.17
N ILE A 324 13.39 11.85 5.99
CA ILE A 324 12.30 11.29 6.81
C ILE A 324 12.28 9.76 6.72
N ALA A 325 12.60 9.19 5.57
CA ALA A 325 12.58 7.75 5.37
C ALA A 325 13.93 7.07 5.65
N SER A 326 15.07 7.68 5.24
CA SER A 326 16.37 7.04 5.41
C SER A 326 16.91 7.10 6.83
N ALA A 327 16.56 8.12 7.63
CA ALA A 327 16.99 8.16 9.02
C ALA A 327 16.39 7.01 9.85
N PRO A 328 15.08 6.74 9.78
CA PRO A 328 14.50 5.57 10.46
C PRO A 328 15.00 4.22 9.93
N ALA A 329 15.21 4.10 8.63
CA ALA A 329 15.77 2.87 8.05
C ALA A 329 17.14 2.51 8.66
N GLN A 330 17.85 3.50 9.21
CA GLN A 330 19.09 3.35 9.97
C GLN A 330 18.89 3.42 11.49
N GLY A 331 17.69 3.18 12.00
CA GLY A 331 17.36 3.17 13.42
C GLY A 331 17.29 4.56 14.09
N ASN A 332 17.25 5.64 13.32
CA ASN A 332 17.29 7.01 13.85
C ASN A 332 15.94 7.72 13.66
N ARG A 333 15.17 7.86 14.71
CA ARG A 333 13.94 8.66 14.69
C ARG A 333 14.26 10.15 14.64
N LEU A 334 13.52 10.92 13.86
CA LEU A 334 13.63 12.38 13.80
C LEU A 334 12.97 13.08 15.00
N VAL A 335 11.95 12.44 15.55
CA VAL A 335 11.21 12.89 16.72
C VAL A 335 11.10 11.75 17.73
N ASN A 336 11.41 12.03 18.99
CA ASN A 336 11.14 11.12 20.10
C ASN A 336 9.93 11.65 20.88
N ALA A 337 8.75 11.24 20.46
CA ALA A 337 7.47 11.69 21.02
C ALA A 337 7.34 11.38 22.53
N SER A 338 7.73 10.18 22.96
CA SER A 338 7.64 9.75 24.36
C SER A 338 8.50 10.58 25.33
N ARG A 339 9.54 11.24 24.80
CA ARG A 339 10.43 12.14 25.57
C ARG A 339 10.23 13.61 25.24
N GLY A 340 9.32 13.95 24.34
CA GLY A 340 9.11 15.33 23.88
C GLY A 340 10.37 15.96 23.27
N GLN A 341 11.12 15.21 22.46
CA GLN A 341 12.43 15.63 21.93
C GLN A 341 12.45 15.63 20.40
N ILE A 342 13.06 16.67 19.85
CA ILE A 342 13.45 16.72 18.44
C ILE A 342 14.87 16.13 18.32
N MET A 343 15.05 15.21 17.36
CA MET A 343 16.26 14.43 17.20
C MET A 343 17.02 14.75 15.91
N PHE A 344 16.48 15.57 15.03
CA PHE A 344 17.07 15.81 13.71
C PHE A 344 18.46 16.49 13.75
N THR A 345 18.81 17.14 14.87
CA THR A 345 20.16 17.73 15.10
C THR A 345 21.22 16.71 15.53
N LYS A 346 20.84 15.46 15.77
CA LYS A 346 21.80 14.41 16.17
C LYS A 346 22.74 14.06 15.02
N SER A 347 24.00 13.74 15.38
CA SER A 347 25.03 13.38 14.40
C SER A 347 24.63 12.20 13.52
N SER A 348 23.88 11.23 14.06
CA SER A 348 23.37 10.08 13.31
C SER A 348 22.39 10.48 12.19
N VAL A 349 21.65 11.59 12.34
CA VAL A 349 20.77 12.13 11.31
C VAL A 349 21.53 13.08 10.38
N THR A 350 22.33 14.00 10.96
CA THR A 350 23.03 15.00 10.14
C THR A 350 24.08 14.37 9.23
N SER A 351 24.66 13.22 9.58
CA SER A 351 25.57 12.46 8.70
C SER A 351 24.90 11.97 7.42
N ILE A 352 23.61 11.61 7.48
CA ILE A 352 22.80 11.26 6.30
C ILE A 352 22.68 12.48 5.38
N ILE A 353 22.36 13.65 5.97
CA ILE A 353 22.23 14.91 5.22
C ILE A 353 23.58 15.33 4.60
N ASP A 354 24.69 15.14 5.30
CA ASP A 354 26.02 15.39 4.75
C ASP A 354 26.32 14.51 3.53
N LYS A 355 25.92 13.24 3.55
CA LYS A 355 26.00 12.34 2.39
C LYS A 355 25.12 12.84 1.23
N MET A 356 23.89 13.25 1.51
CA MET A 356 23.00 13.81 0.50
C MET A 356 23.60 15.07 -0.15
N LYS A 357 24.19 15.96 0.66
CA LYS A 357 24.93 17.15 0.16
C LYS A 357 26.10 16.73 -0.75
N ALA A 358 26.81 15.65 -0.41
CA ALA A 358 27.89 15.14 -1.24
C ALA A 358 27.35 14.61 -2.59
N TYR A 359 26.25 13.87 -2.60
CA TYR A 359 25.60 13.43 -3.84
C TYR A 359 25.11 14.61 -4.68
N TYR A 360 24.49 15.60 -4.05
CA TYR A 360 24.04 16.82 -4.71
C TYR A 360 25.20 17.59 -5.34
N LYS A 361 26.28 17.82 -4.59
CA LYS A 361 27.51 18.51 -5.07
C LYS A 361 28.22 17.69 -6.15
N GLY A 362 28.22 16.36 -6.04
CA GLY A 362 28.82 15.42 -6.99
C GLY A 362 28.06 15.26 -8.30
N GLY A 363 26.86 15.83 -8.41
CA GLY A 363 26.04 15.71 -9.62
C GLY A 363 25.31 14.37 -9.76
N TYR A 364 25.16 13.60 -8.68
CA TYR A 364 24.44 12.32 -8.66
C TYR A 364 22.94 12.50 -8.45
N TRP A 365 22.55 13.68 -7.97
CA TRP A 365 21.18 14.05 -7.68
C TRP A 365 20.62 14.97 -8.73
N ASP A 366 19.43 14.66 -9.30
CA ASP A 366 18.73 15.55 -10.22
C ASP A 366 18.28 16.82 -9.49
N LYS A 367 18.91 17.94 -9.87
CA LYS A 367 18.63 19.25 -9.25
C LYS A 367 17.36 19.91 -9.79
N ALA A 368 16.81 19.37 -10.87
CA ALA A 368 15.56 19.85 -11.46
C ALA A 368 14.32 19.23 -10.81
N HIS A 369 14.53 18.34 -9.83
CA HIS A 369 13.44 17.70 -9.09
C HIS A 369 12.62 18.74 -8.31
N GLY A 370 11.31 18.73 -8.53
CA GLY A 370 10.35 19.50 -7.72
C GLY A 370 10.02 18.80 -6.41
N VAL A 371 9.46 19.54 -5.47
CA VAL A 371 9.02 18.97 -4.18
C VAL A 371 7.75 18.16 -4.40
N GLN A 372 7.72 16.91 -3.92
CA GLN A 372 6.56 15.99 -3.91
C GLN A 372 5.98 15.55 -5.28
N ASP A 373 6.55 15.94 -6.40
CA ASP A 373 6.11 15.49 -7.71
C ASP A 373 7.07 14.48 -8.33
N VAL A 374 6.53 13.54 -9.09
CA VAL A 374 7.37 12.67 -9.94
C VAL A 374 8.09 13.55 -10.95
N SER A 375 9.42 13.51 -10.98
CA SER A 375 10.18 14.38 -11.86
C SER A 375 9.98 14.01 -13.32
N LYS A 376 10.09 15.00 -14.20
CA LYS A 376 10.09 14.78 -15.65
C LYS A 376 11.23 13.87 -16.09
N ASN A 377 12.37 13.91 -15.39
CA ASN A 377 13.51 13.05 -15.69
C ASN A 377 13.27 11.60 -15.29
N PHE A 378 12.62 11.33 -14.16
CA PHE A 378 12.22 9.96 -13.81
C PHE A 378 11.20 9.43 -14.83
N LEU A 379 10.16 10.19 -15.14
CA LEU A 379 9.15 9.81 -16.14
C LEU A 379 9.77 9.52 -17.51
N ALA A 380 10.81 10.26 -17.89
CA ALA A 380 11.57 10.06 -19.13
C ALA A 380 12.60 8.90 -19.05
N GLY A 381 12.72 8.21 -17.92
CA GLY A 381 13.69 7.13 -17.72
C GLY A 381 15.14 7.59 -17.55
N LYS A 382 15.38 8.87 -17.25
CA LYS A 382 16.71 9.47 -17.09
C LYS A 382 17.27 9.39 -15.67
N THR A 383 16.47 8.99 -14.70
CA THR A 383 16.93 8.80 -13.32
C THR A 383 16.66 7.37 -12.87
N LEU A 384 17.48 6.87 -11.92
CA LEU A 384 17.34 5.50 -11.44
C LEU A 384 16.42 5.39 -10.23
N LEU A 385 16.65 6.21 -9.21
CA LEU A 385 15.94 6.14 -7.93
C LEU A 385 15.05 7.36 -7.74
N HIS A 386 13.81 7.14 -7.33
CA HIS A 386 12.84 8.18 -7.03
C HIS A 386 12.16 7.90 -5.69
N THR A 387 12.04 8.90 -4.81
CA THR A 387 11.27 8.75 -3.57
C THR A 387 9.79 8.72 -3.86
N GLY A 388 9.03 7.93 -3.12
CA GLY A 388 7.59 7.93 -3.28
C GLY A 388 6.85 7.18 -2.21
N SER A 389 5.63 7.63 -1.97
CA SER A 389 4.70 6.96 -1.06
C SER A 389 3.91 5.88 -1.81
N LEU A 390 3.41 4.88 -1.10
CA LEU A 390 2.57 3.82 -1.68
C LEU A 390 1.27 4.37 -2.31
N TRP A 391 0.76 5.50 -1.81
CA TRP A 391 -0.43 6.12 -2.39
C TRP A 391 -0.20 6.61 -3.84
N PHE A 392 1.06 6.81 -4.27
CA PHE A 392 1.37 7.09 -5.69
C PHE A 392 0.83 6.04 -6.63
N LEU A 393 0.78 4.77 -6.20
CA LEU A 393 0.21 3.66 -6.98
C LEU A 393 -1.32 3.76 -7.15
N LYS A 394 -2.00 4.56 -6.34
CA LYS A 394 -3.45 4.81 -6.46
C LYS A 394 -3.75 5.80 -7.56
N GLU A 395 -2.90 6.79 -7.78
CA GLU A 395 -3.09 7.84 -8.79
C GLU A 395 -2.74 7.33 -10.19
N SER A 396 -3.76 7.15 -11.01
CA SER A 396 -3.60 6.61 -12.37
C SER A 396 -2.76 7.48 -13.31
N THR A 397 -2.62 8.78 -13.00
CA THR A 397 -1.92 9.76 -13.84
C THR A 397 -0.52 10.10 -13.37
N ARG A 398 -0.12 9.70 -12.16
CA ARG A 398 1.15 10.12 -11.56
C ARG A 398 2.39 9.68 -12.35
N PHE A 399 2.34 8.50 -12.92
CA PHE A 399 3.44 7.94 -13.72
C PHE A 399 3.17 8.06 -15.23
N ILE A 400 2.38 9.05 -15.65
CA ILE A 400 2.18 9.38 -17.07
C ILE A 400 3.01 10.61 -17.42
N PRO A 401 3.95 10.53 -18.37
CA PRO A 401 4.68 11.71 -18.86
C PRO A 401 3.73 12.74 -19.46
N GLU A 402 4.05 14.02 -19.29
CA GLU A 402 3.24 15.13 -19.79
C GLU A 402 3.07 15.04 -21.32
N GLY A 403 1.83 14.99 -21.77
CA GLY A 403 1.48 14.93 -23.21
C GLY A 403 1.47 13.53 -23.82
N GLU A 404 1.63 12.48 -23.02
CA GLU A 404 1.60 11.09 -23.46
C GLU A 404 0.35 10.35 -22.96
N GLU A 405 -0.13 9.40 -23.75
CA GLU A 405 -1.15 8.43 -23.36
C GLU A 405 -0.45 7.10 -23.11
N GLY A 406 -0.23 6.68 -21.87
CA GLY A 406 0.25 5.31 -21.65
C GLY A 406 1.32 5.07 -20.61
N GLY A 407 1.65 6.05 -19.79
CA GLY A 407 2.57 5.86 -18.67
C GLY A 407 4.05 5.75 -19.05
N ILE A 408 4.87 5.47 -18.03
CA ILE A 408 6.33 5.29 -18.21
C ILE A 408 6.64 4.13 -19.15
N GLN A 409 7.73 4.27 -19.93
CA GLN A 409 8.16 3.28 -20.92
C GLN A 409 9.21 2.29 -20.37
N PHE A 410 9.37 2.22 -19.07
CA PHE A 410 10.28 1.30 -18.38
C PHE A 410 9.54 0.54 -17.29
N LYS A 411 10.11 -0.58 -16.86
CA LYS A 411 9.61 -1.35 -15.72
C LYS A 411 10.09 -0.73 -14.42
N MET A 412 9.17 -0.50 -13.53
CA MET A 412 9.43 0.11 -12.23
C MET A 412 9.57 -0.98 -11.17
N GLY A 413 10.54 -0.79 -10.27
CA GLY A 413 10.70 -1.58 -9.06
C GLY A 413 10.50 -0.74 -7.82
N MET A 414 10.45 -1.41 -6.67
CA MET A 414 10.34 -0.78 -5.36
C MET A 414 11.29 -1.42 -4.36
N VAL A 415 11.88 -0.61 -3.48
CA VAL A 415 12.71 -1.08 -2.38
C VAL A 415 12.60 -0.11 -1.20
N PRO A 416 12.68 -0.58 0.07
CA PRO A 416 12.82 0.32 1.21
C PRO A 416 14.12 1.13 1.14
N TYR A 417 14.24 2.15 1.99
CA TYR A 417 15.50 2.87 2.14
C TYR A 417 16.57 1.97 2.74
N PRO A 418 17.86 2.21 2.41
CA PRO A 418 18.96 1.33 2.84
C PRO A 418 19.09 1.27 4.36
N MET A 419 19.34 0.06 4.87
CA MET A 419 19.52 -0.25 6.28
C MET A 419 20.85 0.27 6.83
N ASP A 420 20.96 0.31 8.15
CA ASP A 420 22.22 0.59 8.85
C ASP A 420 23.27 -0.51 8.60
N ASP A 421 24.53 -0.13 8.44
CA ASP A 421 25.63 -1.07 8.17
C ASP A 421 25.92 -2.03 9.35
N SER A 422 25.51 -1.68 10.57
CA SER A 422 25.65 -2.55 11.75
C SER A 422 24.53 -3.57 11.88
N THR A 423 23.53 -3.50 11.00
CA THR A 423 22.37 -4.37 11.03
C THR A 423 22.74 -5.79 10.61
N THR A 424 22.41 -6.77 11.45
CA THR A 424 22.54 -8.19 11.10
C THR A 424 21.23 -8.63 10.43
N VAL A 425 21.18 -8.52 9.13
CA VAL A 425 20.06 -9.00 8.31
C VAL A 425 20.54 -10.21 7.51
N SER A 426 19.73 -11.24 7.48
CA SER A 426 20.04 -12.46 6.72
C SER A 426 18.83 -12.91 5.92
N PRO A 427 19.04 -13.53 4.74
CA PRO A 427 17.96 -14.18 4.02
C PRO A 427 17.44 -15.40 4.80
N TYR A 428 16.14 -15.67 4.66
CA TYR A 428 15.60 -16.98 4.97
C TYR A 428 15.94 -17.94 3.83
N THR A 429 16.79 -18.93 4.10
CA THR A 429 17.22 -19.95 3.10
C THR A 429 16.43 -21.26 3.19
N ALA A 430 15.38 -21.29 3.99
CA ALA A 430 14.44 -22.40 4.12
C ALA A 430 13.02 -21.85 4.32
N PRO A 431 11.97 -22.66 4.05
CA PRO A 431 10.59 -22.30 4.40
C PRO A 431 10.47 -21.84 5.84
N TYR A 432 9.66 -20.79 6.08
CA TYR A 432 9.49 -20.20 7.39
C TYR A 432 8.02 -19.80 7.62
N THR A 433 7.70 -19.46 8.85
CA THR A 433 6.39 -18.93 9.24
C THR A 433 6.54 -17.54 9.85
N TYR A 434 5.54 -16.70 9.64
CA TYR A 434 5.42 -15.40 10.30
C TYR A 434 3.96 -15.15 10.71
N GLU A 435 3.73 -14.17 11.58
CA GLU A 435 2.38 -13.69 11.88
C GLU A 435 2.08 -12.46 10.99
N ASP A 436 0.92 -12.49 10.34
CA ASP A 436 0.42 -11.35 9.57
C ASP A 436 -0.06 -10.21 10.48
N THR A 437 -0.51 -9.11 9.91
CA THR A 437 -1.00 -7.96 10.68
C THR A 437 -2.30 -8.24 11.44
N GLN A 438 -2.98 -9.36 11.19
CA GLN A 438 -4.16 -9.85 11.89
C GLN A 438 -3.84 -10.93 12.94
N GLY A 439 -2.57 -11.31 13.09
CA GLY A 439 -2.14 -12.36 14.02
C GLY A 439 -2.35 -13.79 13.49
N ASN A 440 -2.58 -13.96 12.19
CA ASN A 440 -2.64 -15.29 11.58
C ASN A 440 -1.23 -15.79 11.28
N THR A 441 -0.99 -17.10 11.51
CA THR A 441 0.27 -17.73 11.12
C THR A 441 0.25 -18.01 9.62
N ILE A 442 1.18 -17.39 8.89
CA ILE A 442 1.38 -17.57 7.44
C ILE A 442 2.63 -18.41 7.23
N GLU A 443 2.51 -19.43 6.37
CA GLU A 443 3.62 -20.31 5.99
C GLU A 443 4.14 -19.92 4.61
N VAL A 444 5.44 -19.63 4.48
CA VAL A 444 6.14 -19.35 3.21
C VAL A 444 6.89 -20.61 2.79
N THR A 445 6.40 -21.27 1.74
CA THR A 445 6.94 -22.55 1.27
C THR A 445 7.66 -22.45 -0.07
N GLU A 446 7.44 -21.40 -0.84
CA GLU A 446 8.03 -21.20 -2.15
C GLU A 446 9.15 -20.14 -2.08
N PRO A 447 10.29 -20.37 -2.75
CA PRO A 447 11.36 -19.38 -2.81
C PRO A 447 10.96 -18.20 -3.69
N LEU A 448 11.57 -17.06 -3.41
CA LEU A 448 11.42 -15.84 -4.21
C LEU A 448 12.00 -16.03 -5.61
N THR A 449 11.46 -15.27 -6.55
CA THR A 449 11.95 -15.25 -7.93
C THR A 449 12.47 -13.87 -8.32
N THR A 450 13.53 -13.85 -9.12
CA THR A 450 14.06 -12.64 -9.75
C THR A 450 13.11 -12.10 -10.82
N ARG A 451 13.39 -10.93 -11.37
CA ARG A 451 12.62 -10.39 -12.50
C ARG A 451 12.72 -11.24 -13.78
N ALA A 452 13.74 -12.08 -13.89
CA ALA A 452 13.89 -13.05 -14.98
C ALA A 452 13.11 -14.36 -14.75
N ASN A 453 12.33 -14.46 -13.67
CA ASN A 453 11.64 -15.66 -13.22
C ASN A 453 12.60 -16.83 -12.87
N GLU A 454 13.79 -16.52 -12.43
CA GLU A 454 14.74 -17.48 -11.88
C GLU A 454 14.61 -17.49 -10.35
N THR A 455 14.90 -18.61 -9.70
CA THR A 455 14.92 -18.65 -8.23
C THR A 455 15.98 -17.67 -7.71
N LEU A 456 15.58 -16.77 -6.81
CA LEU A 456 16.52 -15.88 -6.13
C LEU A 456 17.38 -16.71 -5.17
N THR A 457 18.70 -16.55 -5.24
CA THR A 457 19.64 -17.31 -4.43
C THR A 457 20.65 -16.43 -3.74
N THR A 458 21.21 -16.92 -2.63
CA THR A 458 22.43 -16.37 -2.01
C THR A 458 23.65 -16.60 -2.91
N ASP A 459 24.78 -15.99 -2.58
CA ASP A 459 26.07 -16.23 -3.26
C ASP A 459 26.53 -17.70 -3.15
N ALA A 460 26.07 -18.41 -2.12
CA ALA A 460 26.30 -19.86 -1.96
C ALA A 460 25.37 -20.73 -2.81
N GLY A 461 24.42 -20.14 -3.55
CA GLY A 461 23.43 -20.82 -4.39
C GLY A 461 22.24 -21.40 -3.62
N GLU A 462 22.03 -21.01 -2.36
CA GLU A 462 20.86 -21.42 -1.57
C GLU A 462 19.63 -20.57 -1.93
N PRO A 463 18.44 -21.17 -2.10
CA PRO A 463 17.22 -20.42 -2.43
C PRO A 463 16.83 -19.48 -1.30
N ILE A 464 16.32 -18.29 -1.64
CA ILE A 464 15.86 -17.29 -0.69
C ILE A 464 14.34 -17.26 -0.66
N TYR A 465 13.76 -17.35 0.54
CA TYR A 465 12.32 -17.35 0.79
C TYR A 465 11.82 -16.00 1.33
N GLY A 466 12.69 -15.15 1.86
CA GLY A 466 12.39 -13.85 2.44
C GLY A 466 13.59 -13.25 3.13
N VAL A 467 13.39 -12.14 3.84
CA VAL A 467 14.42 -11.45 4.61
C VAL A 467 14.09 -11.46 6.10
N ASN A 468 15.06 -11.79 6.93
CA ASN A 468 14.95 -11.75 8.39
C ASN A 468 15.45 -10.41 8.92
N LEU A 469 14.54 -9.59 9.39
CA LEU A 469 14.81 -8.26 9.96
C LEU A 469 14.80 -8.26 11.51
N THR A 470 14.63 -9.40 12.19
CA THR A 470 14.34 -9.47 13.63
C THR A 470 15.42 -8.88 14.52
N GLU A 471 16.68 -8.94 14.10
CA GLU A 471 17.82 -8.38 14.84
C GLU A 471 18.29 -7.02 14.27
N SER A 472 17.51 -6.42 13.39
CA SER A 472 17.82 -5.13 12.81
C SER A 472 17.31 -3.97 13.68
N ASN A 473 17.94 -2.80 13.52
CA ASN A 473 17.41 -1.53 14.03
C ASN A 473 16.54 -0.82 13.00
N PHE A 474 16.23 -1.47 11.88
CA PHE A 474 15.45 -0.94 10.77
C PHE A 474 14.04 -0.54 11.24
N LEU A 475 13.66 0.67 10.90
CA LEU A 475 12.32 1.19 11.09
C LEU A 475 11.85 1.83 9.80
N MET A 476 10.56 1.75 9.57
CA MET A 476 9.92 2.38 8.43
C MET A 476 8.79 3.30 8.91
N PRO A 477 8.78 4.57 8.50
CA PRO A 477 7.79 5.51 9.00
C PRO A 477 6.42 5.26 8.37
N PHE A 478 5.38 5.43 9.18
CA PHE A 478 4.05 5.79 8.77
C PHE A 478 3.88 7.28 9.02
N THR A 479 3.67 8.07 7.99
CA THR A 479 3.62 9.53 8.10
C THR A 479 2.20 10.08 8.21
N GLY A 480 1.22 9.22 8.29
CA GLY A 480 -0.20 9.52 8.23
C GLY A 480 -0.75 9.38 6.82
N GLY A 481 -2.01 9.70 6.65
CA GLY A 481 -2.67 9.52 5.36
C GLY A 481 -4.03 10.20 5.31
N SER A 482 -4.77 9.87 4.26
CA SER A 482 -6.17 10.30 4.13
C SER A 482 -7.02 9.63 5.21
N CYS A 483 -7.86 10.40 5.83
CA CYS A 483 -8.83 9.93 6.83
C CYS A 483 -10.16 10.66 6.68
N TYR A 484 -11.18 10.05 7.22
CA TYR A 484 -12.45 10.74 7.45
C TYR A 484 -12.37 11.54 8.75
N SER A 485 -12.91 12.74 8.75
CA SER A 485 -13.10 13.53 9.96
C SER A 485 -14.53 14.07 10.00
N LEU A 486 -15.10 14.15 11.19
CA LEU A 486 -16.43 14.73 11.38
C LEU A 486 -16.34 16.20 11.69
N MET A 487 -17.30 16.95 11.16
CA MET A 487 -17.46 18.37 11.50
C MET A 487 -18.02 18.50 12.91
N ASN A 488 -17.46 19.43 13.69
CA ASN A 488 -17.83 19.67 15.09
C ASN A 488 -19.04 20.60 15.18
N TYR A 489 -20.23 20.10 14.88
CA TYR A 489 -21.45 20.88 15.10
C TYR A 489 -21.89 20.76 16.55
N ALA A 490 -21.92 21.90 17.26
CA ALA A 490 -22.40 21.96 18.63
C ALA A 490 -23.93 21.78 18.68
N GLY A 491 -24.38 20.78 19.43
CA GLY A 491 -25.80 20.52 19.66
C GLY A 491 -26.46 19.68 18.54
N ASP A 492 -27.73 19.43 18.73
CA ASP A 492 -28.57 18.80 17.69
C ASP A 492 -28.64 19.79 16.51
N GLY A 493 -28.09 19.39 15.36
CA GLY A 493 -28.24 20.19 14.14
C GLY A 493 -29.71 20.45 13.83
N GLU A 494 -30.03 21.43 13.01
CA GLU A 494 -31.41 21.76 12.61
C GLU A 494 -32.20 20.51 12.11
N ASN A 495 -31.49 19.45 11.74
CA ASN A 495 -32.03 18.19 11.20
C ASN A 495 -31.90 17.00 12.19
N GLY A 496 -31.52 17.22 13.44
CA GLY A 496 -31.46 16.18 14.47
C GLY A 496 -30.22 15.28 14.43
N ILE A 497 -29.25 15.47 13.51
CA ILE A 497 -27.97 14.74 13.53
C ILE A 497 -26.99 15.46 14.44
N ASN A 498 -26.71 14.87 15.57
CA ASN A 498 -25.58 15.23 16.41
C ASN A 498 -24.31 14.50 15.99
N THR A 499 -23.18 14.80 16.63
CA THR A 499 -21.87 14.21 16.29
C THR A 499 -21.86 12.68 16.50
N SER A 500 -22.53 12.16 17.54
CA SER A 500 -22.60 10.73 17.81
C SER A 500 -23.31 9.98 16.67
N VAL A 501 -24.48 10.47 16.26
CA VAL A 501 -25.23 9.90 15.13
C VAL A 501 -24.43 10.03 13.82
N ALA A 502 -23.79 11.18 13.60
CA ALA A 502 -22.97 11.37 12.40
C ALA A 502 -21.81 10.36 12.36
N PHE A 503 -21.23 10.03 13.51
CA PHE A 503 -20.18 9.04 13.62
C PHE A 503 -20.72 7.61 13.42
N CYS A 504 -21.87 7.25 14.00
CA CYS A 504 -22.52 5.97 13.74
C CYS A 504 -22.71 5.72 12.23
N ILE A 505 -23.26 6.72 11.52
CA ILE A 505 -23.49 6.64 10.07
C ILE A 505 -22.16 6.45 9.33
N LEU A 506 -21.15 7.25 9.64
CA LEU A 506 -19.84 7.16 9.01
C LEU A 506 -19.19 5.80 9.27
N HIS A 507 -19.18 5.35 10.52
CA HIS A 507 -18.60 4.07 10.90
C HIS A 507 -19.29 2.91 10.18
N ASP A 508 -20.62 2.86 10.21
CA ASP A 508 -21.37 1.82 9.53
C ASP A 508 -21.15 1.83 8.01
N LEU A 509 -20.88 3.00 7.42
CA LEU A 509 -20.63 3.15 5.99
C LEU A 509 -19.23 2.68 5.58
N VAL A 510 -18.21 2.99 6.37
CA VAL A 510 -16.80 2.85 5.96
C VAL A 510 -16.05 1.75 6.72
N SER A 511 -16.59 1.25 7.84
CA SER A 511 -16.01 0.10 8.54
C SER A 511 -15.92 -1.11 7.62
N ASP A 512 -14.90 -1.92 7.83
CA ASP A 512 -14.64 -3.06 6.96
C ASP A 512 -15.83 -4.03 6.97
N MET A 513 -16.36 -4.20 5.79
CA MET A 513 -17.48 -5.11 5.59
C MET A 513 -16.90 -6.50 5.52
N ALA A 514 -17.15 -7.32 6.51
CA ALA A 514 -16.71 -8.67 6.75
C ALA A 514 -15.79 -9.27 5.67
N PRO A 515 -14.70 -9.85 6.03
CA PRO A 515 -13.68 -10.26 5.10
C PRO A 515 -14.26 -11.25 4.08
N ASP A 516 -14.42 -10.83 2.84
CA ASP A 516 -14.19 -11.74 1.74
C ASP A 516 -12.66 -11.84 1.61
N PRO A 517 -12.02 -12.99 1.86
CA PRO A 517 -10.57 -13.12 1.70
C PRO A 517 -10.07 -12.76 0.31
N ALA A 518 -10.92 -12.90 -0.71
CA ALA A 518 -10.60 -12.46 -2.09
C ALA A 518 -10.69 -10.94 -2.24
N ASP A 519 -11.23 -10.26 -1.27
CA ASP A 519 -11.72 -8.89 -1.41
C ASP A 519 -11.67 -8.06 -0.14
N ALA A 520 -11.08 -8.58 0.92
CA ALA A 520 -11.04 -7.96 2.24
C ALA A 520 -10.40 -6.57 2.26
N GLY A 521 -10.39 -5.91 1.14
CA GLY A 521 -9.90 -4.58 1.00
C GLY A 521 -8.45 -4.45 1.44
N LEU A 522 -7.98 -3.27 1.62
CA LEU A 522 -6.62 -2.96 2.07
C LEU A 522 -6.41 -3.22 3.58
N THR A 523 -7.36 -3.84 4.25
CA THR A 523 -7.38 -4.01 5.70
C THR A 523 -6.67 -5.27 6.19
N ASN A 524 -6.59 -6.32 5.37
CA ASN A 524 -5.77 -7.49 5.67
C ASN A 524 -4.65 -7.68 4.64
N ASP A 525 -3.68 -8.51 5.00
CA ASP A 525 -2.48 -8.71 4.18
C ASP A 525 -2.76 -9.40 2.86
N ASP A 526 -3.72 -10.31 2.79
CA ASP A 526 -4.11 -10.98 1.55
C ASP A 526 -4.76 -10.01 0.55
N GLY A 527 -5.70 -9.18 1.01
CA GLY A 527 -6.31 -8.15 0.19
C GLY A 527 -5.30 -7.08 -0.25
N TYR A 528 -4.36 -6.75 0.62
CA TYR A 528 -3.29 -5.81 0.30
C TYR A 528 -2.33 -6.37 -0.75
N ARG A 529 -1.93 -7.64 -0.61
CA ARG A 529 -1.12 -8.36 -1.61
C ARG A 529 -1.82 -8.43 -2.97
N LEU A 530 -3.13 -8.71 -3.00
CA LEU A 530 -3.93 -8.69 -4.22
C LEU A 530 -3.96 -7.29 -4.87
N TYR A 531 -4.07 -6.24 -4.07
CA TYR A 531 -3.98 -4.86 -4.57
C TYR A 531 -2.61 -4.58 -5.18
N LEU A 532 -1.52 -4.92 -4.48
CA LEU A 532 -0.16 -4.71 -4.98
C LEU A 532 0.11 -5.48 -6.28
N ASN A 533 -0.38 -6.72 -6.40
CA ASN A 533 -0.26 -7.52 -7.62
C ASN A 533 -0.98 -6.90 -8.85
N LYS A 534 -1.94 -6.01 -8.63
CA LYS A 534 -2.59 -5.25 -9.72
C LYS A 534 -1.81 -3.98 -10.10
N LYS A 535 -0.89 -3.54 -9.25
CA LYS A 535 -0.19 -2.25 -9.39
C LYS A 535 1.29 -2.39 -9.73
N LEU A 536 1.90 -3.52 -9.37
CA LEU A 536 3.32 -3.78 -9.57
C LEU A 536 3.51 -4.85 -10.66
N ASP A 537 4.52 -4.66 -11.49
CA ASP A 537 4.78 -5.54 -12.64
C ASP A 537 5.39 -6.89 -12.26
N TYR A 538 6.07 -6.97 -11.09
CA TYR A 538 6.84 -8.14 -10.70
C TYR A 538 6.51 -8.61 -9.29
N PRO A 539 6.41 -9.93 -9.08
CA PRO A 539 6.15 -10.50 -7.74
C PRO A 539 7.18 -10.08 -6.69
N ILE A 540 8.45 -9.95 -7.05
CA ILE A 540 9.51 -9.55 -6.12
C ILE A 540 9.22 -8.19 -5.47
N ASP A 541 8.66 -7.22 -6.21
CA ASP A 541 8.32 -5.91 -5.66
C ASP A 541 7.15 -6.00 -4.67
N VAL A 542 6.20 -6.90 -4.92
CA VAL A 542 5.11 -7.19 -3.97
C VAL A 542 5.70 -7.73 -2.67
N GLU A 543 6.61 -8.70 -2.77
CA GLU A 543 7.25 -9.31 -1.60
C GLU A 543 8.14 -8.29 -0.84
N VAL A 544 8.81 -7.37 -1.52
CA VAL A 544 9.52 -6.26 -0.87
C VAL A 544 8.57 -5.44 -0.02
N VAL A 545 7.43 -5.01 -0.56
CA VAL A 545 6.44 -4.23 0.20
C VAL A 545 5.90 -5.03 1.37
N MET A 546 5.55 -6.30 1.15
CA MET A 546 5.00 -7.18 2.20
C MET A 546 6.02 -7.48 3.30
N SER A 547 7.32 -7.56 3.00
CA SER A 547 8.37 -7.86 3.98
C SER A 547 8.49 -6.83 5.12
N VAL A 548 7.98 -5.62 4.93
CA VAL A 548 8.04 -4.52 5.89
C VAL A 548 6.70 -4.17 6.52
N GLN A 549 5.63 -4.95 6.25
CA GLN A 549 4.29 -4.65 6.79
C GLN A 549 4.12 -5.03 8.27
N ASN A 550 5.05 -5.76 8.86
CA ASN A 550 4.97 -6.10 10.27
C ASN A 550 5.04 -4.85 11.15
N SER A 551 4.13 -4.73 12.10
CA SER A 551 3.98 -3.58 13.00
C SER A 551 5.24 -3.27 13.83
N GLN A 552 6.10 -4.27 14.06
CA GLN A 552 7.38 -4.07 14.78
C GLN A 552 8.36 -3.14 14.04
N TYR A 553 8.23 -3.01 12.70
CA TYR A 553 9.06 -2.12 11.89
C TYR A 553 8.42 -0.77 11.65
N SER A 554 7.12 -0.63 11.92
CA SER A 554 6.35 0.59 11.70
C SER A 554 6.29 1.46 12.93
N TYR A 555 6.34 2.77 12.75
CA TYR A 555 6.01 3.73 13.78
C TYR A 555 5.45 5.01 13.15
N TYR A 556 4.68 5.78 13.91
CA TYR A 556 4.21 7.07 13.46
C TYR A 556 5.34 8.10 13.51
N GLU A 557 5.69 8.67 12.34
CA GLU A 557 6.68 9.75 12.23
C GLU A 557 6.01 11.11 12.25
N LEU A 558 6.30 11.87 13.28
CA LEU A 558 5.68 13.19 13.53
C LEU A 558 6.26 14.30 12.66
N MET A 559 7.35 14.07 11.93
CA MET A 559 8.05 15.15 11.25
C MET A 559 7.21 15.86 10.19
N GLU A 560 6.35 15.13 9.47
CA GLU A 560 5.46 15.73 8.48
C GLU A 560 4.40 16.63 9.12
N VAL A 561 3.72 16.13 10.15
CA VAL A 561 2.68 16.95 10.83
C VAL A 561 3.29 18.17 11.52
N LEU A 562 4.49 18.03 12.09
CA LEU A 562 5.22 19.16 12.68
C LEU A 562 5.61 20.17 11.59
N SER A 563 6.14 19.69 10.46
CA SER A 563 6.48 20.52 9.30
C SER A 563 5.29 21.31 8.78
N MET A 564 4.16 20.64 8.58
CA MET A 564 2.90 21.29 8.18
C MET A 564 2.43 22.31 9.21
N THR A 565 2.54 22.00 10.50
CA THR A 565 2.11 22.89 11.59
C THR A 565 2.95 24.17 11.62
N VAL A 566 4.29 24.04 11.56
CA VAL A 566 5.18 25.22 11.58
C VAL A 566 5.17 25.98 10.26
N GLY A 567 4.90 25.31 9.16
CA GLY A 567 4.73 25.88 7.82
C GLY A 567 3.37 26.54 7.57
N GLY A 568 2.51 26.62 8.59
CA GLY A 568 1.19 27.27 8.46
C GLY A 568 0.17 26.46 7.66
N GLY A 569 0.29 25.13 7.65
CA GLY A 569 -0.56 24.22 6.87
C GLY A 569 0.01 23.88 5.48
N SER A 570 1.28 24.18 5.26
CA SER A 570 1.96 23.95 3.96
C SER A 570 3.37 23.39 4.15
N HIS A 571 3.76 22.46 3.29
CA HIS A 571 5.17 22.02 3.15
C HIS A 571 6.10 23.14 2.63
N TYR A 572 5.53 24.23 2.10
CA TYR A 572 6.26 25.35 1.49
C TYR A 572 6.32 26.59 2.37
N GLY A 573 5.86 26.49 3.62
CA GLY A 573 5.96 27.58 4.58
C GLY A 573 7.42 27.82 5.02
N PRO A 574 7.74 29.02 5.55
CA PRO A 574 9.14 29.43 5.80
C PRO A 574 9.95 28.49 6.70
N ASN A 575 9.29 27.83 7.66
CA ASN A 575 9.93 26.89 8.60
C ASN A 575 9.56 25.43 8.31
N ALA A 576 8.89 25.15 7.18
CA ALA A 576 8.57 23.78 6.82
C ALA A 576 9.84 22.99 6.52
N PHE A 577 9.89 21.72 6.93
CA PHE A 577 11.07 20.88 6.80
C PHE A 577 11.52 20.70 5.33
N TRP A 578 10.58 20.70 4.39
CA TRP A 578 10.87 20.64 2.95
C TRP A 578 11.70 21.84 2.48
N ILE A 579 11.36 23.05 2.92
CA ILE A 579 12.13 24.26 2.58
C ILE A 579 13.51 24.24 3.24
N ILE A 580 13.57 23.81 4.50
CA ILE A 580 14.83 23.69 5.23
C ILE A 580 15.74 22.64 4.58
N ALA A 581 15.20 21.45 4.27
CA ALA A 581 15.95 20.38 3.62
C ALA A 581 16.51 20.82 2.25
N SER A 582 15.70 21.49 1.45
CA SER A 582 16.14 22.06 0.17
C SER A 582 17.23 23.12 0.33
N GLY A 583 17.08 24.02 1.31
CA GLY A 583 18.08 25.04 1.64
C GLY A 583 19.43 24.44 2.09
N MET A 584 19.39 23.35 2.85
CA MET A 584 20.62 22.67 3.31
C MET A 584 21.46 22.13 2.16
N MET A 585 20.87 21.70 1.03
CA MET A 585 21.65 21.14 -0.10
C MET A 585 22.61 22.15 -0.71
N THR A 586 22.24 23.43 -0.72
CA THR A 586 23.04 24.53 -1.30
C THR A 586 23.79 25.35 -0.26
N SER A 587 23.44 25.23 1.04
CA SER A 587 24.08 25.96 2.14
C SER A 587 25.55 25.52 2.31
N GLU A 588 26.43 26.45 2.66
CA GLU A 588 27.79 26.15 3.11
C GLU A 588 27.84 25.79 4.61
N GLU A 589 26.79 26.06 5.35
CA GLU A 589 26.69 25.68 6.75
C GLU A 589 26.49 24.17 6.94
N THR A 590 26.85 23.68 8.12
CA THR A 590 26.60 22.28 8.45
C THR A 590 25.11 22.03 8.66
N PRO A 591 24.58 20.82 8.35
CA PRO A 591 23.20 20.49 8.64
C PRO A 591 22.81 20.70 10.10
N ALA A 592 23.71 20.40 11.04
CA ALA A 592 23.49 20.61 12.46
C ALA A 592 23.27 22.09 12.81
N THR A 593 24.00 23.01 12.17
CA THR A 593 23.85 24.46 12.37
C THR A 593 22.49 24.90 11.89
N VAL A 594 22.13 24.60 10.66
CA VAL A 594 20.84 25.00 10.05
C VAL A 594 19.64 24.44 10.84
N LEU A 595 19.69 23.15 11.20
CA LEU A 595 18.61 22.51 11.96
C LEU A 595 18.48 23.06 13.38
N LYS A 596 19.59 23.50 14.01
CA LYS A 596 19.57 24.09 15.34
C LYS A 596 18.80 25.41 15.40
N GLU A 597 18.80 26.19 14.33
CA GLU A 597 18.06 27.46 14.25
C GLU A 597 16.55 27.28 14.35
N VAL A 598 16.01 26.14 13.88
CA VAL A 598 14.58 25.86 13.86
C VAL A 598 14.12 24.91 14.96
N GLU A 599 15.04 24.29 15.72
CA GLU A 599 14.73 23.27 16.72
C GLU A 599 13.68 23.73 17.74
N GLU A 600 13.77 24.96 18.27
CA GLU A 600 12.83 25.48 19.25
C GLU A 600 11.41 25.68 18.67
N VAL A 601 11.29 26.00 17.39
CA VAL A 601 10.00 26.13 16.71
C VAL A 601 9.31 24.77 16.64
N TYR A 602 10.08 23.73 16.30
CA TYR A 602 9.59 22.35 16.26
C TYR A 602 9.27 21.79 17.66
N LEU A 603 10.10 22.07 18.66
CA LEU A 603 9.81 21.71 20.06
C LEU A 603 8.53 22.35 20.56
N LYS A 604 8.27 23.60 20.19
CA LYS A 604 6.99 24.26 20.53
C LYS A 604 5.82 23.56 19.85
N ALA A 605 5.92 23.27 18.56
CA ALA A 605 4.87 22.56 17.83
C ALA A 605 4.60 21.18 18.42
N LEU A 606 5.65 20.44 18.81
CA LEU A 606 5.53 19.13 19.46
C LEU A 606 4.76 19.22 20.78
N ARG A 607 5.06 20.22 21.63
CA ARG A 607 4.30 20.49 22.87
C ARG A 607 2.83 20.89 22.59
N ASP A 608 2.59 21.66 21.53
CA ASP A 608 1.23 22.06 21.15
C ASP A 608 0.38 20.85 20.71
N LEU A 609 1.00 19.81 20.14
CA LEU A 609 0.36 18.52 19.83
C LEU A 609 0.10 17.66 21.09
N GLY A 610 0.76 17.95 22.22
CA GLY A 610 0.55 17.25 23.50
C GLY A 610 1.62 16.23 23.88
N TYR A 611 2.78 16.31 23.26
CA TYR A 611 3.95 15.49 23.56
C TYR A 611 4.95 16.23 24.46
#